data_905954c4119563216b68e8d753125aae
#
_entry.id   905954c4119563216b68e8d753125aae
#
_cell.length_a   1.000
_cell.length_b   1.000
_cell.length_c   1.000
_cell.angle_alpha   90.00
_cell.angle_beta   90.00
_cell.angle_gamma   90.00
#
_symmetry.space_group_name_H-M   'P 1'
#
loop_
_entity.id
_entity.type
_entity.pdbx_description
1 polymer ?
#
loop_
_entity_poly.entity_id
_entity_poly.type
_entity_poly.pdbx_seq_one_letter_code
_entity_poly.pdbx_strand_id
1 'polypeptide(L)'
;MQSTTDEHLIGEDVPPGSTDAVPPGVLKRAIAASAIGNATEWLDYGMYAYGITYISAALFPGEAEEATLFALATFAISFLVRPLGGLFWGPLGDRLGRKSVLAFTILLMAATTFCIGLVPSYDSIGWWAPALLILLRMVQGFSTGGEYGGAATFMAEYSPDATRGFCGSFLELGTLAGFSAGALLMLGFSLTLGTEAMHEWGWRLPFLIAAPLGLVGMYLRSKMEDTPVFREIEQEGETEPKAKTELKHLIVNYWRQLLVLGGLVVALNVVNYTLLSYMPTYFESELGLSTNHALLVPIIGMLFMMIFLPFAGAPSDRIGRKPLWWLSLGGLFIMVIPMYMLMSTSLVGAVIGFAVLGLLYVPQLATISATFPAMFPTPVRFGGFAIAYNISTSLFGGTAPGLNAWLTGITGNQLMPAYFMMGACAVGAMAMLFVVETAGSSLRGTEIPGTRESERELAVMDSIETDGGRSVDSAH
;
A
#
# COMPACT_ATOMS: atom_id res chain seq x y z
N MET A 1 -11.76 -19.82 44.20
CA MET A 1 -12.49 -18.59 44.59
C MET A 1 -11.73 -17.43 44.02
N GLN A 2 -12.41 -16.53 43.30
CA GLN A 2 -11.90 -15.33 42.61
C GLN A 2 -11.09 -15.55 41.31
N SER A 3 -11.82 -15.63 40.22
CA SER A 3 -11.41 -15.11 38.90
C SER A 3 -12.65 -14.92 38.01
N THR A 4 -13.48 -13.96 38.36
CA THR A 4 -14.62 -13.49 37.55
C THR A 4 -14.74 -12.00 37.78
N THR A 5 -14.01 -11.20 37.03
CA THR A 5 -14.26 -9.75 36.92
C THR A 5 -13.36 -9.15 35.85
N ASP A 6 -13.60 -9.45 34.55
CA ASP A 6 -13.06 -8.65 33.45
C ASP A 6 -13.92 -8.73 32.17
N GLU A 7 -15.13 -9.33 32.26
CA GLU A 7 -16.00 -9.51 31.08
C GLU A 7 -17.15 -8.48 30.98
N HIS A 8 -17.21 -7.48 31.87
CA HIS A 8 -18.35 -6.53 31.95
C HIS A 8 -18.00 -5.05 31.70
N LEU A 9 -16.84 -4.75 31.08
CA LEU A 9 -16.47 -3.35 30.74
C LEU A 9 -16.52 -3.04 29.23
N ILE A 10 -17.28 -3.81 28.45
CA ILE A 10 -17.50 -3.55 27.00
C ILE A 10 -18.99 -3.21 26.79
N GLY A 11 -19.49 -2.21 27.45
CA GLY A 11 -20.91 -1.86 27.33
C GLY A 11 -21.29 -0.50 27.93
N GLU A 12 -20.37 0.45 27.96
CA GLU A 12 -20.75 1.84 28.23
C GLU A 12 -20.82 2.62 26.92
N ASP A 13 -21.97 3.18 26.68
CA ASP A 13 -22.39 4.00 25.55
C ASP A 13 -21.33 5.04 25.17
N VAL A 14 -20.52 4.72 24.14
CA VAL A 14 -19.72 5.75 23.46
C VAL A 14 -20.68 6.49 22.56
N PRO A 15 -20.89 7.78 22.74
CA PRO A 15 -21.78 8.54 21.88
C PRO A 15 -21.33 8.40 20.43
N PRO A 16 -22.21 8.12 19.47
CA PRO A 16 -21.88 8.06 18.08
C PRO A 16 -21.31 9.42 17.68
N GLY A 17 -20.02 9.44 17.37
CA GLY A 17 -19.41 10.65 16.83
C GLY A 17 -18.17 11.20 17.51
N SER A 18 -17.67 10.71 18.66
CA SER A 18 -16.41 11.22 19.26
C SER A 18 -15.23 10.32 18.88
N THR A 19 -14.42 10.73 17.89
CA THR A 19 -13.13 10.08 17.59
C THR A 19 -12.10 10.20 18.72
N ASP A 20 -12.32 11.11 19.66
CA ASP A 20 -11.48 11.30 20.86
C ASP A 20 -11.71 10.23 21.94
N ALA A 21 -12.71 9.36 21.77
CA ALA A 21 -13.14 8.40 22.77
C ALA A 21 -12.69 6.95 22.52
N VAL A 22 -11.89 6.66 21.47
CA VAL A 22 -11.40 5.28 21.25
C VAL A 22 -10.37 4.92 22.32
N PRO A 23 -10.63 3.89 23.15
CA PRO A 23 -9.68 3.51 24.20
C PRO A 23 -8.28 3.24 23.60
N PRO A 24 -7.19 3.73 24.22
CA PRO A 24 -5.83 3.59 23.67
C PRO A 24 -5.43 2.15 23.38
N GLY A 25 -5.98 1.18 24.10
CA GLY A 25 -5.74 -0.25 23.88
C GLY A 25 -6.39 -0.77 22.61
N VAL A 26 -7.58 -0.29 22.27
CA VAL A 26 -8.30 -0.66 21.04
C VAL A 26 -7.61 -0.05 19.82
N LEU A 27 -7.25 1.24 19.89
CA LEU A 27 -6.52 1.92 18.84
C LEU A 27 -5.19 1.22 18.53
N LYS A 28 -4.38 0.87 19.54
CA LYS A 28 -3.11 0.15 19.33
C LYS A 28 -3.32 -1.22 18.67
N ARG A 29 -4.34 -1.97 19.07
CA ARG A 29 -4.66 -3.26 18.44
C ARG A 29 -5.08 -3.09 16.99
N ALA A 30 -5.92 -2.10 16.68
CA ALA A 30 -6.37 -1.79 15.33
C ALA A 30 -5.19 -1.41 14.41
N ILE A 31 -4.29 -0.54 14.87
CA ILE A 31 -3.08 -0.14 14.16
C ILE A 31 -2.18 -1.35 13.89
N ALA A 32 -1.88 -2.14 14.93
CA ALA A 32 -1.00 -3.31 14.80
C ALA A 32 -1.57 -4.35 13.82
N ALA A 33 -2.86 -4.60 13.91
CA ALA A 33 -3.54 -5.56 13.05
C ALA A 33 -3.58 -5.10 11.58
N SER A 34 -3.82 -3.82 11.32
CA SER A 34 -3.76 -3.25 9.97
C SER A 34 -2.35 -3.31 9.40
N ALA A 35 -1.33 -2.99 10.20
CA ALA A 35 0.07 -3.06 9.79
C ALA A 35 0.51 -4.51 9.48
N ILE A 36 0.14 -5.49 10.32
CA ILE A 36 0.47 -6.92 10.10
C ILE A 36 -0.26 -7.46 8.87
N GLY A 37 -1.55 -7.12 8.69
CA GLY A 37 -2.31 -7.51 7.51
C GLY A 37 -1.67 -6.99 6.22
N ASN A 38 -1.32 -5.71 6.21
CA ASN A 38 -0.63 -5.08 5.08
C ASN A 38 0.76 -5.71 4.84
N ALA A 39 1.53 -6.00 5.90
CA ALA A 39 2.83 -6.66 5.76
C ALA A 39 2.73 -8.06 5.10
N THR A 40 1.67 -8.79 5.37
CA THR A 40 1.44 -10.12 4.78
C THR A 40 1.20 -10.01 3.26
N GLU A 41 0.45 -9.00 2.81
CA GLU A 41 0.23 -8.73 1.38
C GLU A 41 1.55 -8.35 0.68
N TRP A 42 2.31 -7.42 1.26
CA TRP A 42 3.54 -6.91 0.66
C TRP A 42 4.73 -7.87 0.72
N LEU A 43 4.67 -8.91 1.56
CA LEU A 43 5.66 -9.99 1.59
C LEU A 43 5.76 -10.70 0.24
N ASP A 44 4.62 -11.02 -0.39
CA ASP A 44 4.60 -11.68 -1.71
C ASP A 44 5.21 -10.81 -2.81
N TYR A 45 4.85 -9.51 -2.82
CA TYR A 45 5.43 -8.56 -3.78
C TYR A 45 6.94 -8.42 -3.59
N GLY A 46 7.41 -8.39 -2.34
CA GLY A 46 8.83 -8.38 -2.00
C GLY A 46 9.55 -9.64 -2.51
N MET A 47 9.03 -10.83 -2.22
CA MET A 47 9.62 -12.09 -2.70
C MET A 47 9.72 -12.13 -4.22
N TYR A 48 8.69 -11.71 -4.93
CA TYR A 48 8.72 -11.70 -6.39
C TYR A 48 9.71 -10.68 -6.95
N ALA A 49 9.67 -9.43 -6.49
CA ALA A 49 10.53 -8.36 -6.97
C ALA A 49 12.03 -8.67 -6.73
N TYR A 50 12.35 -9.26 -5.57
CA TYR A 50 13.72 -9.62 -5.21
C TYR A 50 14.14 -11.01 -5.71
N GLY A 51 13.18 -11.82 -6.14
CA GLY A 51 13.42 -13.11 -6.79
C GLY A 51 13.45 -13.04 -8.32
N ILE A 52 13.31 -11.86 -8.93
CA ILE A 52 13.02 -11.70 -10.34
C ILE A 52 14.10 -12.32 -11.22
N THR A 53 15.37 -12.16 -10.87
CA THR A 53 16.52 -12.76 -11.58
C THR A 53 16.44 -14.27 -11.62
N TYR A 54 16.07 -14.91 -10.52
CA TYR A 54 15.91 -16.36 -10.44
C TYR A 54 14.66 -16.87 -11.15
N ILE A 55 13.53 -16.14 -10.96
CA ILE A 55 12.24 -16.47 -11.60
C ILE A 55 12.32 -16.35 -13.11
N SER A 56 12.95 -15.28 -13.61
CA SER A 56 13.11 -15.06 -15.03
C SER A 56 13.92 -16.17 -15.68
N ALA A 57 15.07 -16.53 -15.11
CA ALA A 57 15.92 -17.60 -15.60
C ALA A 57 15.26 -18.99 -15.57
N ALA A 58 14.39 -19.25 -14.55
CA ALA A 58 13.75 -20.54 -14.38
C ALA A 58 12.49 -20.74 -15.25
N LEU A 59 11.70 -19.68 -15.46
CA LEU A 59 10.34 -19.81 -16.01
C LEU A 59 10.14 -19.17 -17.38
N PHE A 60 11.09 -18.39 -17.90
CA PHE A 60 10.94 -17.73 -19.19
C PHE A 60 12.03 -18.17 -20.18
N PRO A 61 11.70 -18.23 -21.49
CA PRO A 61 12.66 -18.50 -22.55
C PRO A 61 13.48 -17.25 -22.90
N GLY A 62 14.56 -17.43 -23.62
CA GLY A 62 15.34 -16.34 -24.20
C GLY A 62 16.58 -15.99 -23.41
N GLU A 63 17.20 -14.88 -23.77
CA GLU A 63 18.35 -14.35 -23.06
C GLU A 63 17.93 -13.68 -21.74
N ALA A 64 18.87 -13.49 -20.82
CA ALA A 64 18.59 -13.00 -19.47
C ALA A 64 17.83 -11.65 -19.44
N GLU A 65 18.14 -10.75 -20.37
CA GLU A 65 17.48 -9.44 -20.48
C GLU A 65 16.00 -9.58 -20.90
N GLU A 66 15.72 -10.38 -21.93
CA GLU A 66 14.36 -10.63 -22.41
C GLU A 66 13.52 -11.36 -21.35
N ALA A 67 14.07 -12.40 -20.73
CA ALA A 67 13.41 -13.15 -19.68
C ALA A 67 13.08 -12.26 -18.47
N THR A 68 13.99 -11.35 -18.08
CA THR A 68 13.77 -10.38 -17.02
C THR A 68 12.65 -9.40 -17.38
N LEU A 69 12.61 -8.91 -18.61
CA LEU A 69 11.54 -8.02 -19.06
C LEU A 69 10.17 -8.71 -19.05
N PHE A 70 10.09 -10.00 -19.47
CA PHE A 70 8.85 -10.78 -19.36
C PHE A 70 8.43 -11.03 -17.91
N ALA A 71 9.36 -11.26 -16.99
CA ALA A 71 9.07 -11.41 -15.58
C ALA A 71 8.55 -10.10 -14.97
N LEU A 72 9.14 -8.94 -15.34
CA LEU A 72 8.65 -7.61 -14.95
C LEU A 72 7.28 -7.29 -15.56
N ALA A 73 7.02 -7.68 -16.81
CA ALA A 73 5.71 -7.54 -17.43
C ALA A 73 4.65 -8.40 -16.70
N THR A 74 5.03 -9.60 -16.28
CA THR A 74 4.16 -10.49 -15.47
C THR A 74 3.86 -9.88 -14.09
N PHE A 75 4.80 -9.17 -13.47
CA PHE A 75 4.56 -8.38 -12.28
C PHE A 75 3.49 -7.31 -12.54
N ALA A 76 3.58 -6.58 -13.65
CA ALA A 76 2.61 -5.56 -14.04
C ALA A 76 1.19 -6.12 -14.23
N ILE A 77 1.05 -7.31 -14.81
CA ILE A 77 -0.25 -7.97 -15.06
C ILE A 77 -1.04 -8.14 -13.75
N SER A 78 -0.39 -8.48 -12.64
CA SER A 78 -1.06 -8.61 -11.35
C SER A 78 -1.73 -7.31 -10.91
N PHE A 79 -1.14 -6.17 -11.20
CA PHE A 79 -1.70 -4.86 -10.88
C PHE A 79 -2.82 -4.45 -11.85
N LEU A 80 -2.71 -4.77 -13.13
CA LEU A 80 -3.73 -4.45 -14.13
C LEU A 80 -5.06 -5.15 -13.85
N VAL A 81 -5.05 -6.29 -13.17
CA VAL A 81 -6.25 -7.05 -12.79
C VAL A 81 -6.87 -6.55 -11.48
N ARG A 82 -6.15 -5.83 -10.63
CA ARG A 82 -6.65 -5.32 -9.33
C ARG A 82 -7.99 -4.56 -9.39
N PRO A 83 -8.24 -3.64 -10.34
CA PRO A 83 -9.52 -2.96 -10.41
C PRO A 83 -10.70 -3.90 -10.60
N LEU A 84 -10.52 -4.99 -11.37
CA LEU A 84 -11.55 -6.02 -11.54
C LEU A 84 -11.85 -6.75 -10.24
N GLY A 85 -10.79 -7.05 -9.46
CA GLY A 85 -10.91 -7.60 -8.12
C GLY A 85 -11.72 -6.70 -7.19
N GLY A 86 -11.41 -5.40 -7.15
CA GLY A 86 -12.15 -4.42 -6.35
C GLY A 86 -13.64 -4.34 -6.70
N LEU A 87 -13.96 -4.37 -8.00
CA LEU A 87 -15.34 -4.38 -8.49
C LEU A 87 -16.11 -5.67 -8.13
N PHE A 88 -15.41 -6.79 -7.98
CA PHE A 88 -16.03 -8.08 -7.64
C PHE A 88 -16.13 -8.27 -6.12
N TRP A 89 -15.03 -8.09 -5.40
CA TRP A 89 -14.96 -8.36 -3.96
C TRP A 89 -15.73 -7.33 -3.11
N GLY A 90 -15.84 -6.08 -3.57
CA GLY A 90 -16.58 -5.03 -2.87
C GLY A 90 -18.05 -5.44 -2.65
N PRO A 91 -18.87 -5.60 -3.72
CA PRO A 91 -20.27 -6.02 -3.59
C PRO A 91 -20.45 -7.39 -2.94
N LEU A 92 -19.48 -8.30 -3.12
CA LEU A 92 -19.54 -9.61 -2.47
C LEU A 92 -19.31 -9.50 -0.96
N GLY A 93 -18.43 -8.60 -0.53
CA GLY A 93 -18.20 -8.30 0.88
C GLY A 93 -19.41 -7.71 1.57
N ASP A 94 -20.16 -6.86 0.86
CA ASP A 94 -21.40 -6.29 1.39
C ASP A 94 -22.52 -7.33 1.52
N ARG A 95 -22.49 -8.42 0.73
CA ARG A 95 -23.50 -9.52 0.79
C ARG A 95 -23.14 -10.66 1.75
N LEU A 96 -21.88 -11.08 1.77
CA LEU A 96 -21.41 -12.26 2.53
C LEU A 96 -20.71 -11.88 3.86
N GLY A 97 -20.58 -10.57 4.12
CA GLY A 97 -19.80 -10.04 5.23
C GLY A 97 -18.34 -9.78 4.83
N ARG A 98 -17.84 -8.59 5.13
CA ARG A 98 -16.47 -8.15 4.79
C ARG A 98 -15.39 -9.07 5.36
N LYS A 99 -15.58 -9.55 6.60
CA LYS A 99 -14.65 -10.47 7.26
C LYS A 99 -14.44 -11.78 6.47
N SER A 100 -15.53 -12.38 5.99
CA SER A 100 -15.48 -13.65 5.23
C SER A 100 -14.78 -13.48 3.89
N VAL A 101 -15.07 -12.39 3.17
CA VAL A 101 -14.43 -12.08 1.89
C VAL A 101 -12.95 -11.79 2.08
N LEU A 102 -12.57 -11.00 3.08
CA LEU A 102 -11.17 -10.72 3.39
C LEU A 102 -10.39 -11.99 3.78
N ALA A 103 -10.98 -12.88 4.57
CA ALA A 103 -10.35 -14.15 4.89
C ALA A 103 -10.14 -15.02 3.65
N PHE A 104 -11.10 -15.06 2.74
CA PHE A 104 -11.01 -15.78 1.49
C PHE A 104 -9.95 -15.20 0.55
N THR A 105 -9.86 -13.87 0.41
CA THR A 105 -8.86 -13.22 -0.45
C THR A 105 -7.44 -13.46 0.05
N ILE A 106 -7.20 -13.42 1.36
CA ILE A 106 -5.90 -13.76 1.96
C ILE A 106 -5.54 -15.23 1.70
N LEU A 107 -6.49 -16.14 1.87
CA LEU A 107 -6.25 -17.56 1.61
C LEU A 107 -5.95 -17.80 0.13
N LEU A 108 -6.69 -17.16 -0.77
CA LEU A 108 -6.47 -17.25 -2.21
C LEU A 108 -5.09 -16.72 -2.60
N MET A 109 -4.67 -15.59 -2.00
CA MET A 109 -3.34 -15.02 -2.20
C MET A 109 -2.25 -15.97 -1.71
N ALA A 110 -2.37 -16.49 -0.48
CA ALA A 110 -1.39 -17.43 0.08
C ALA A 110 -1.29 -18.73 -0.74
N ALA A 111 -2.42 -19.27 -1.18
CA ALA A 111 -2.46 -20.47 -2.03
C ALA A 111 -1.78 -20.23 -3.39
N THR A 112 -2.06 -19.10 -4.04
CA THR A 112 -1.44 -18.78 -5.33
C THR A 112 0.06 -18.51 -5.20
N THR A 113 0.49 -17.83 -4.12
CA THR A 113 1.91 -17.63 -3.81
C THR A 113 2.63 -18.97 -3.62
N PHE A 114 2.03 -19.88 -2.86
CA PHE A 114 2.55 -21.24 -2.73
C PHE A 114 2.64 -21.97 -4.07
N CYS A 115 1.60 -21.87 -4.90
CA CYS A 115 1.58 -22.51 -6.22
C CYS A 115 2.67 -21.95 -7.15
N ILE A 116 3.07 -20.68 -7.03
CA ILE A 116 4.21 -20.12 -7.79
C ILE A 116 5.48 -20.92 -7.50
N GLY A 117 5.73 -21.26 -6.23
CA GLY A 117 6.88 -22.10 -5.84
C GLY A 117 6.86 -23.52 -6.41
N LEU A 118 5.69 -24.01 -6.84
CA LEU A 118 5.51 -25.34 -7.44
C LEU A 118 5.56 -25.34 -8.97
N VAL A 119 5.60 -24.19 -9.64
CA VAL A 119 5.64 -24.14 -11.11
C VAL A 119 6.91 -24.80 -11.62
N PRO A 120 6.81 -25.83 -12.51
CA PRO A 120 7.98 -26.44 -13.11
C PRO A 120 8.72 -25.46 -14.02
N SER A 121 10.02 -25.70 -14.25
CA SER A 121 10.85 -24.82 -15.08
C SER A 121 10.41 -24.83 -16.55
N TYR A 122 10.82 -23.80 -17.28
CA TYR A 122 10.60 -23.72 -18.73
C TYR A 122 11.15 -24.94 -19.47
N ASP A 123 12.31 -25.43 -19.08
CA ASP A 123 12.94 -26.61 -19.67
C ASP A 123 12.09 -27.89 -19.52
N SER A 124 11.26 -27.95 -18.48
CA SER A 124 10.41 -29.12 -18.19
C SER A 124 9.07 -29.09 -18.92
N ILE A 125 8.39 -27.92 -18.97
CA ILE A 125 7.02 -27.82 -19.51
C ILE A 125 6.85 -26.74 -20.59
N GLY A 126 7.97 -26.12 -21.04
CA GLY A 126 7.94 -25.11 -22.09
C GLY A 126 7.07 -23.91 -21.74
N TRP A 127 6.31 -23.43 -22.72
CA TRP A 127 5.43 -22.24 -22.59
C TRP A 127 4.35 -22.34 -21.52
N TRP A 128 4.09 -23.51 -20.97
CA TRP A 128 3.18 -23.67 -19.84
C TRP A 128 3.75 -23.04 -18.55
N ALA A 129 5.09 -22.94 -18.41
CA ALA A 129 5.70 -22.35 -17.23
C ALA A 129 5.35 -20.84 -17.09
N PRO A 130 5.64 -19.98 -18.08
CA PRO A 130 5.22 -18.58 -18.00
C PRO A 130 3.69 -18.42 -17.99
N ALA A 131 2.93 -19.25 -18.71
CA ALA A 131 1.47 -19.18 -18.72
C ALA A 131 0.86 -19.44 -17.35
N LEU A 132 1.35 -20.44 -16.61
CA LEU A 132 0.93 -20.72 -15.23
C LEU A 132 1.31 -19.58 -14.29
N LEU A 133 2.53 -19.03 -14.41
CA LEU A 133 2.95 -17.90 -13.61
C LEU A 133 2.04 -16.68 -13.83
N ILE A 134 1.76 -16.34 -15.08
CA ILE A 134 0.86 -15.23 -15.45
C ILE A 134 -0.52 -15.45 -14.84
N LEU A 135 -1.10 -16.66 -14.99
CA LEU A 135 -2.39 -17.00 -14.42
C LEU A 135 -2.41 -16.83 -12.89
N LEU A 136 -1.41 -17.36 -12.19
CA LEU A 136 -1.28 -17.23 -10.75
C LEU A 136 -1.16 -15.76 -10.32
N ARG A 137 -0.38 -14.96 -11.05
CA ARG A 137 -0.25 -13.52 -10.83
C ARG A 137 -1.55 -12.75 -11.08
N MET A 138 -2.32 -13.13 -12.08
CA MET A 138 -3.65 -12.55 -12.29
C MET A 138 -4.60 -12.86 -11.13
N VAL A 139 -4.60 -14.10 -10.63
CA VAL A 139 -5.42 -14.49 -9.47
C VAL A 139 -5.01 -13.74 -8.21
N GLN A 140 -3.71 -13.55 -7.97
CA GLN A 140 -3.20 -12.74 -6.86
C GLN A 140 -3.67 -11.28 -6.97
N GLY A 141 -3.48 -10.66 -8.14
CA GLY A 141 -3.91 -9.27 -8.37
C GLY A 141 -5.42 -9.09 -8.21
N PHE A 142 -6.21 -10.06 -8.70
CA PHE A 142 -7.65 -10.08 -8.50
C PHE A 142 -8.03 -10.17 -7.01
N SER A 143 -7.29 -10.97 -6.24
CA SER A 143 -7.51 -11.14 -4.80
C SER A 143 -7.32 -9.84 -4.01
N THR A 144 -6.26 -9.07 -4.31
CA THR A 144 -5.85 -7.89 -3.53
C THR A 144 -6.55 -6.58 -3.90
N GLY A 145 -7.42 -6.59 -4.92
CA GLY A 145 -7.99 -5.39 -5.57
C GLY A 145 -8.81 -4.43 -4.70
N GLY A 146 -9.22 -4.82 -3.49
CA GLY A 146 -10.01 -3.95 -2.59
C GLY A 146 -9.38 -3.71 -1.22
N GLU A 147 -8.27 -4.37 -0.92
CA GLU A 147 -7.78 -4.49 0.45
C GLU A 147 -7.10 -3.23 0.97
N TYR A 148 -6.18 -2.66 0.21
CA TYR A 148 -5.41 -1.49 0.62
C TYR A 148 -6.28 -0.25 0.86
N GLY A 149 -7.25 0.02 -0.04
CA GLY A 149 -8.19 1.14 0.11
C GLY A 149 -8.99 1.06 1.41
N GLY A 150 -9.43 -0.15 1.76
CA GLY A 150 -10.11 -0.42 3.02
C GLY A 150 -9.23 -0.17 4.24
N ALA A 151 -8.01 -0.69 4.24
CA ALA A 151 -7.08 -0.54 5.35
C ALA A 151 -6.69 0.92 5.60
N ALA A 152 -6.42 1.69 4.54
CA ALA A 152 -6.05 3.10 4.66
C ALA A 152 -7.24 3.97 5.12
N THR A 153 -8.44 3.73 4.60
CA THR A 153 -9.67 4.42 5.06
C THR A 153 -9.96 4.11 6.52
N PHE A 154 -9.88 2.82 6.90
CA PHE A 154 -10.01 2.38 8.27
C PHE A 154 -9.03 3.10 9.21
N MET A 155 -7.75 3.14 8.84
CA MET A 155 -6.72 3.85 9.62
C MET A 155 -7.02 5.34 9.75
N ALA A 156 -7.53 5.99 8.68
CA ALA A 156 -7.90 7.39 8.71
C ALA A 156 -9.07 7.69 9.66
N GLU A 157 -10.09 6.83 9.66
CA GLU A 157 -11.33 7.02 10.43
C GLU A 157 -11.19 6.63 11.90
N TYR A 158 -10.33 5.64 12.21
CA TYR A 158 -10.05 5.23 13.59
C TYR A 158 -9.03 6.10 14.32
N SER A 159 -8.21 6.83 13.57
CA SER A 159 -7.16 7.66 14.16
C SER A 159 -7.72 8.98 14.64
N PRO A 160 -7.36 9.44 15.86
CA PRO A 160 -7.71 10.77 16.32
C PRO A 160 -7.25 11.85 15.34
N ASP A 161 -8.03 12.89 15.13
CA ASP A 161 -7.76 13.95 14.15
C ASP A 161 -6.38 14.60 14.35
N ALA A 162 -5.98 14.79 15.61
CA ALA A 162 -4.70 15.38 16.00
C ALA A 162 -3.47 14.50 15.75
N THR A 163 -3.64 13.17 15.55
CA THR A 163 -2.53 12.20 15.41
C THR A 163 -2.72 11.25 14.24
N ARG A 164 -3.57 11.60 13.30
CA ARG A 164 -3.92 10.74 12.14
C ARG A 164 -2.71 10.42 11.27
N GLY A 165 -1.81 11.39 11.06
CA GLY A 165 -0.59 11.16 10.28
C GLY A 165 0.36 10.20 10.98
N PHE A 166 0.55 10.35 12.29
CA PHE A 166 1.37 9.43 13.08
C PHE A 166 0.78 8.02 13.07
N CYS A 167 -0.51 7.85 13.36
CA CYS A 167 -1.17 6.54 13.36
C CYS A 167 -1.16 5.91 11.97
N GLY A 168 -1.47 6.70 10.92
CA GLY A 168 -1.50 6.24 9.53
C GLY A 168 -0.14 5.76 9.01
N SER A 169 0.97 6.31 9.52
CA SER A 169 2.32 5.89 9.12
C SER A 169 2.63 4.43 9.45
N PHE A 170 1.96 3.85 10.44
CA PHE A 170 2.15 2.43 10.80
C PHE A 170 1.57 1.46 9.75
N LEU A 171 0.60 1.88 8.94
CA LEU A 171 0.15 1.06 7.82
C LEU A 171 1.29 0.84 6.82
N GLU A 172 2.00 1.92 6.49
CA GLU A 172 3.12 1.87 5.56
C GLU A 172 4.40 1.26 6.20
N LEU A 173 4.51 1.32 7.52
CA LEU A 173 5.51 0.52 8.22
C LEU A 173 5.28 -0.98 7.95
N GLY A 174 4.02 -1.42 7.91
CA GLY A 174 3.65 -2.76 7.48
C GLY A 174 4.06 -3.05 6.03
N THR A 175 3.82 -2.12 5.09
CA THR A 175 4.26 -2.23 3.69
C THR A 175 5.77 -2.49 3.60
N LEU A 176 6.58 -1.62 4.21
CA LEU A 176 8.04 -1.76 4.18
C LEU A 176 8.52 -3.02 4.91
N ALA A 177 7.88 -3.39 6.02
CA ALA A 177 8.21 -4.61 6.75
C ALA A 177 7.95 -5.86 5.90
N GLY A 178 6.82 -5.92 5.20
CA GLY A 178 6.48 -7.02 4.28
C GLY A 178 7.49 -7.12 3.14
N PHE A 179 7.74 -6.01 2.43
CA PHE A 179 8.76 -5.96 1.37
C PHE A 179 10.13 -6.40 1.87
N SER A 180 10.58 -5.84 3.00
CA SER A 180 11.88 -6.19 3.59
C SER A 180 11.96 -7.65 4.00
N ALA A 181 10.88 -8.22 4.55
CA ALA A 181 10.83 -9.64 4.92
C ALA A 181 10.94 -10.54 3.67
N GLY A 182 10.23 -10.21 2.59
CA GLY A 182 10.35 -10.92 1.31
C GLY A 182 11.77 -10.85 0.73
N ALA A 183 12.37 -9.67 0.75
CA ALA A 183 13.74 -9.44 0.30
C ALA A 183 14.76 -10.20 1.17
N LEU A 184 14.59 -10.18 2.51
CA LEU A 184 15.44 -10.90 3.46
C LEU A 184 15.34 -12.41 3.31
N LEU A 185 14.17 -12.95 3.00
CA LEU A 185 14.00 -14.37 2.67
C LEU A 185 14.81 -14.73 1.42
N MET A 186 14.67 -13.95 0.34
CA MET A 186 15.44 -14.18 -0.89
C MET A 186 16.96 -14.10 -0.65
N LEU A 187 17.43 -13.04 0.01
CA LEU A 187 18.84 -12.88 0.35
C LEU A 187 19.33 -13.99 1.29
N GLY A 188 18.57 -14.33 2.32
CA GLY A 188 18.93 -15.36 3.29
C GLY A 188 19.14 -16.74 2.63
N PHE A 189 18.23 -17.14 1.73
CA PHE A 189 18.41 -18.37 0.96
C PHE A 189 19.56 -18.26 -0.04
N SER A 190 19.76 -17.11 -0.68
CA SER A 190 20.89 -16.91 -1.59
C SER A 190 22.24 -17.03 -0.87
N LEU A 191 22.36 -16.50 0.34
CA LEU A 191 23.58 -16.60 1.14
C LEU A 191 23.84 -18.01 1.70
N THR A 192 22.77 -18.77 1.99
CA THR A 192 22.89 -20.11 2.61
C THR A 192 23.05 -21.21 1.60
N LEU A 193 22.32 -21.15 0.49
CA LEU A 193 22.33 -22.17 -0.57
C LEU A 193 23.35 -21.88 -1.67
N GLY A 194 23.73 -20.61 -1.81
CA GLY A 194 24.52 -20.12 -2.94
C GLY A 194 23.65 -19.77 -4.16
N THR A 195 24.19 -18.90 -5.00
CA THR A 195 23.46 -18.38 -6.19
C THR A 195 23.12 -19.48 -7.19
N GLU A 196 23.98 -20.50 -7.36
CA GLU A 196 23.76 -21.61 -8.29
C GLU A 196 22.52 -22.43 -7.88
N ALA A 197 22.45 -22.89 -6.62
CA ALA A 197 21.28 -23.61 -6.13
C ALA A 197 20.01 -22.74 -6.15
N MET A 198 20.14 -21.43 -5.94
CA MET A 198 19.03 -20.49 -6.06
C MET A 198 18.47 -20.44 -7.49
N HIS A 199 19.33 -20.44 -8.54
CA HIS A 199 18.87 -20.50 -9.93
C HIS A 199 18.19 -21.82 -10.29
N GLU A 200 18.66 -22.95 -9.75
CA GLU A 200 18.09 -24.26 -10.06
C GLU A 200 16.74 -24.51 -9.37
N TRP A 201 16.69 -24.36 -8.06
CA TRP A 201 15.51 -24.73 -7.25
C TRP A 201 15.26 -23.86 -6.02
N GLY A 202 16.30 -23.26 -5.44
CA GLY A 202 16.24 -22.58 -4.14
C GLY A 202 15.29 -21.39 -4.11
N TRP A 203 15.07 -20.69 -5.22
CA TRP A 203 14.15 -19.58 -5.35
C TRP A 203 12.70 -19.94 -5.02
N ARG A 204 12.35 -21.23 -5.05
CA ARG A 204 11.02 -21.73 -4.73
C ARG A 204 10.72 -21.70 -3.23
N LEU A 205 11.74 -21.85 -2.38
CA LEU A 205 11.57 -21.96 -0.93
C LEU A 205 10.87 -20.77 -0.29
N PRO A 206 11.21 -19.50 -0.59
CA PRO A 206 10.48 -18.35 -0.08
C PRO A 206 8.96 -18.43 -0.36
N PHE A 207 8.57 -18.81 -1.57
CA PHE A 207 7.17 -18.95 -1.97
C PHE A 207 6.45 -20.09 -1.22
N LEU A 208 7.14 -21.20 -1.00
CA LEU A 208 6.58 -22.33 -0.23
C LEU A 208 6.38 -21.98 1.26
N ILE A 209 7.27 -21.16 1.83
CA ILE A 209 7.16 -20.67 3.22
C ILE A 209 6.03 -19.64 3.35
N ALA A 210 5.68 -18.93 2.29
CA ALA A 210 4.60 -17.94 2.32
C ALA A 210 3.23 -18.54 2.67
N ALA A 211 2.96 -19.80 2.34
CA ALA A 211 1.67 -20.44 2.68
C ALA A 211 1.44 -20.59 4.20
N PRO A 212 2.36 -21.14 4.99
CA PRO A 212 2.25 -21.12 6.44
C PRO A 212 2.10 -19.71 7.02
N LEU A 213 2.85 -18.74 6.51
CA LEU A 213 2.73 -17.35 6.95
C LEU A 213 1.36 -16.73 6.61
N GLY A 214 0.82 -17.03 5.43
CA GLY A 214 -0.53 -16.64 5.04
C GLY A 214 -1.61 -17.23 5.94
N LEU A 215 -1.47 -18.49 6.36
CA LEU A 215 -2.38 -19.12 7.33
C LEU A 215 -2.31 -18.45 8.72
N VAL A 216 -1.12 -18.05 9.16
CA VAL A 216 -0.96 -17.27 10.40
C VAL A 216 -1.62 -15.90 10.25
N GLY A 217 -1.40 -15.19 9.14
CA GLY A 217 -2.05 -13.92 8.83
C GLY A 217 -3.59 -14.03 8.83
N MET A 218 -4.12 -15.06 8.18
CA MET A 218 -5.55 -15.37 8.19
C MET A 218 -6.09 -15.65 9.61
N TYR A 219 -5.36 -16.45 10.40
CA TYR A 219 -5.75 -16.73 11.78
C TYR A 219 -5.78 -15.46 12.64
N LEU A 220 -4.75 -14.62 12.57
CA LEU A 220 -4.71 -13.36 13.31
C LEU A 220 -5.89 -12.47 12.90
N ARG A 221 -6.16 -12.36 11.61
CA ARG A 221 -7.26 -11.54 11.08
C ARG A 221 -8.65 -12.09 11.41
N SER A 222 -8.81 -13.42 11.48
CA SER A 222 -10.07 -14.04 11.90
C SER A 222 -10.44 -13.77 13.36
N LYS A 223 -9.47 -13.42 14.19
CA LYS A 223 -9.66 -13.03 15.59
C LYS A 223 -9.97 -11.54 15.78
N MET A 224 -9.87 -10.74 14.72
CA MET A 224 -10.26 -9.33 14.76
C MET A 224 -11.78 -9.21 14.68
N GLU A 225 -12.35 -8.33 15.45
CA GLU A 225 -13.76 -7.96 15.38
C GLU A 225 -14.02 -7.03 14.20
N ASP A 226 -15.23 -7.08 13.64
CA ASP A 226 -15.67 -6.09 12.65
C ASP A 226 -15.68 -4.69 13.25
N THR A 227 -15.44 -3.68 12.41
CA THR A 227 -15.32 -2.29 12.87
C THR A 227 -16.63 -1.80 13.49
N PRO A 228 -16.60 -0.94 14.51
CA PRO A 228 -17.79 -0.33 15.08
C PRO A 228 -18.67 0.34 14.01
N VAL A 229 -18.07 1.06 13.07
CA VAL A 229 -18.77 1.71 11.94
C VAL A 229 -19.50 0.69 11.06
N PHE A 230 -18.93 -0.48 10.84
CA PHE A 230 -19.60 -1.53 10.07
C PHE A 230 -20.76 -2.16 10.84
N ARG A 231 -20.61 -2.33 12.15
CA ARG A 231 -21.72 -2.81 13.05
C ARG A 231 -22.87 -1.82 13.09
N GLU A 232 -22.60 -0.50 13.08
CA GLU A 232 -23.63 0.54 13.05
C GLU A 232 -24.42 0.49 11.75
N ILE A 233 -23.73 0.37 10.58
CA ILE A 233 -24.39 0.24 9.27
C ILE A 233 -25.21 -1.05 9.18
N GLU A 234 -24.72 -2.16 9.73
CA GLU A 234 -25.43 -3.45 9.77
C GLU A 234 -26.66 -3.38 10.68
N GLN A 235 -26.59 -2.65 11.79
CA GLN A 235 -27.72 -2.44 12.72
C GLN A 235 -28.80 -1.49 12.17
N GLU A 236 -28.39 -0.50 11.35
CA GLU A 236 -29.32 0.44 10.70
C GLU A 236 -30.07 -0.18 9.49
N GLY A 237 -29.75 -1.42 9.11
CA GLY A 237 -30.50 -2.15 8.08
C GLY A 237 -30.36 -1.59 6.65
N GLU A 238 -29.41 -0.69 6.40
CA GLU A 238 -29.15 -0.09 5.08
C GLU A 238 -28.32 -1.01 4.17
N THR A 239 -28.72 -2.24 3.98
CA THR A 239 -28.17 -3.13 2.93
C THR A 239 -28.99 -3.02 1.67
N GLU A 240 -28.89 -1.90 0.94
CA GLU A 240 -29.51 -1.81 -0.38
C GLU A 240 -28.48 -1.55 -1.50
N PRO A 241 -28.73 -2.05 -2.73
CA PRO A 241 -27.79 -2.03 -3.82
C PRO A 241 -27.77 -0.66 -4.53
N LYS A 242 -27.14 0.36 -3.92
CA LYS A 242 -26.93 1.68 -4.54
C LYS A 242 -25.65 1.77 -5.38
N ALA A 243 -24.84 0.72 -5.47
CA ALA A 243 -23.50 0.75 -6.03
C ALA A 243 -23.36 1.35 -7.46
N LYS A 244 -24.34 1.15 -8.36
CA LYS A 244 -24.26 1.72 -9.72
C LYS A 244 -24.59 3.22 -9.77
N THR A 245 -25.52 3.65 -8.95
CA THR A 245 -25.93 5.07 -8.88
C THR A 245 -24.85 5.89 -8.20
N GLU A 246 -24.20 5.31 -7.18
CA GLU A 246 -23.10 5.91 -6.46
C GLU A 246 -21.83 6.08 -7.30
N LEU A 247 -21.47 5.09 -8.12
CA LEU A 247 -20.32 5.18 -9.01
C LEU A 247 -20.45 6.32 -10.04
N LYS A 248 -21.64 6.44 -10.67
CA LYS A 248 -21.90 7.54 -11.61
C LYS A 248 -21.89 8.89 -10.91
N HIS A 249 -22.52 9.00 -9.74
CA HIS A 249 -22.53 10.20 -8.92
C HIS A 249 -21.10 10.61 -8.51
N LEU A 250 -20.31 9.66 -8.08
CA LEU A 250 -18.91 9.87 -7.71
C LEU A 250 -18.07 10.37 -8.87
N ILE A 251 -18.15 9.72 -10.04
CA ILE A 251 -17.38 10.15 -11.22
C ILE A 251 -17.81 11.53 -11.70
N VAL A 252 -19.11 11.84 -11.71
CA VAL A 252 -19.60 13.12 -12.23
C VAL A 252 -19.34 14.28 -11.28
N ASN A 253 -19.55 14.07 -9.96
CA ASN A 253 -19.46 15.16 -8.99
C ASN A 253 -18.06 15.35 -8.39
N TYR A 254 -17.24 14.27 -8.34
CA TYR A 254 -15.91 14.31 -7.71
C TYR A 254 -14.76 14.03 -8.69
N TRP A 255 -14.96 14.24 -10.00
CA TRP A 255 -13.93 13.99 -11.02
C TRP A 255 -12.63 14.76 -10.78
N ARG A 256 -12.71 15.98 -10.23
CA ARG A 256 -11.53 16.78 -9.89
C ARG A 256 -10.70 16.13 -8.80
N GLN A 257 -11.36 15.68 -7.72
CA GLN A 257 -10.72 14.96 -6.63
C GLN A 257 -10.11 13.64 -7.11
N LEU A 258 -10.81 12.91 -7.97
CA LEU A 258 -10.30 11.69 -8.59
C LEU A 258 -9.04 11.95 -9.42
N LEU A 259 -9.00 13.01 -10.21
CA LEU A 259 -7.81 13.38 -11.00
C LEU A 259 -6.66 13.88 -10.12
N VAL A 260 -6.94 14.70 -9.12
CA VAL A 260 -5.92 15.18 -8.18
C VAL A 260 -5.31 14.02 -7.40
N LEU A 261 -6.14 13.15 -6.84
CA LEU A 261 -5.66 11.94 -6.17
C LEU A 261 -4.90 11.04 -7.13
N GLY A 262 -5.41 10.84 -8.35
CA GLY A 262 -4.74 10.09 -9.39
C GLY A 262 -3.31 10.60 -9.66
N GLY A 263 -3.14 11.91 -9.80
CA GLY A 263 -1.83 12.54 -9.99
C GLY A 263 -0.86 12.32 -8.81
N LEU A 264 -1.36 12.40 -7.57
CA LEU A 264 -0.56 12.09 -6.38
C LEU A 264 -0.15 10.62 -6.33
N VAL A 265 -1.08 9.73 -6.66
CA VAL A 265 -0.84 8.29 -6.70
C VAL A 265 0.13 7.90 -7.81
N VAL A 266 0.13 8.60 -8.95
CA VAL A 266 1.16 8.42 -10.00
C VAL A 266 2.55 8.71 -9.44
N ALA A 267 2.74 9.89 -8.80
CA ALA A 267 4.04 10.23 -8.21
C ALA A 267 4.46 9.21 -7.14
N LEU A 268 3.55 8.89 -6.22
CA LEU A 268 3.77 7.94 -5.17
C LEU A 268 4.22 6.57 -5.72
N ASN A 269 3.47 6.02 -6.67
CA ASN A 269 3.69 4.67 -7.17
C ASN A 269 4.92 4.55 -8.08
N VAL A 270 5.17 5.52 -8.95
CA VAL A 270 6.38 5.50 -9.77
C VAL A 270 7.62 5.51 -8.89
N VAL A 271 7.65 6.38 -7.86
CA VAL A 271 8.77 6.40 -6.89
C VAL A 271 8.84 5.08 -6.12
N ASN A 272 7.71 4.61 -5.57
CA ASN A 272 7.65 3.39 -4.78
C ASN A 272 8.19 2.17 -5.55
N TYR A 273 7.61 1.89 -6.71
CA TYR A 273 7.97 0.69 -7.47
C TYR A 273 9.31 0.80 -8.18
N THR A 274 9.78 2.00 -8.49
CA THR A 274 11.15 2.21 -8.95
C THR A 274 12.14 1.90 -7.84
N LEU A 275 11.97 2.46 -6.64
CA LEU A 275 12.88 2.24 -5.52
C LEU A 275 12.76 0.84 -4.92
N LEU A 276 11.53 0.36 -4.62
CA LEU A 276 11.37 -0.87 -3.87
C LEU A 276 11.37 -2.14 -4.74
N SER A 277 10.91 -2.06 -5.99
CA SER A 277 10.77 -3.25 -6.84
C SER A 277 11.79 -3.32 -7.97
N TYR A 278 12.17 -2.20 -8.59
CA TYR A 278 13.08 -2.20 -9.73
C TYR A 278 14.57 -2.13 -9.35
N MET A 279 14.91 -1.50 -8.21
CA MET A 279 16.32 -1.29 -7.84
C MET A 279 17.17 -2.55 -7.77
N PRO A 280 16.72 -3.72 -7.28
CA PRO A 280 17.53 -4.92 -7.34
C PRO A 280 17.96 -5.26 -8.76
N THR A 281 17.02 -5.23 -9.72
CA THR A 281 17.30 -5.45 -11.14
C THR A 281 18.26 -4.40 -11.70
N TYR A 282 18.04 -3.12 -11.39
CA TYR A 282 18.92 -2.02 -11.82
C TYR A 282 20.36 -2.18 -11.30
N PHE A 283 20.54 -2.52 -10.04
CA PHE A 283 21.87 -2.72 -9.46
C PHE A 283 22.60 -3.92 -10.09
N GLU A 284 21.89 -4.97 -10.43
CA GLU A 284 22.47 -6.16 -11.04
C GLU A 284 22.74 -5.96 -12.54
N SER A 285 21.73 -5.55 -13.32
CA SER A 285 21.83 -5.46 -14.77
C SER A 285 22.58 -4.23 -15.26
N GLU A 286 22.37 -3.06 -14.63
CA GLU A 286 22.94 -1.79 -15.10
C GLU A 286 24.25 -1.42 -14.42
N LEU A 287 24.40 -1.71 -13.12
CA LEU A 287 25.61 -1.39 -12.37
C LEU A 287 26.54 -2.58 -12.18
N GLY A 288 26.16 -3.78 -12.60
CA GLY A 288 26.99 -4.99 -12.54
C GLY A 288 27.31 -5.45 -11.11
N LEU A 289 26.48 -5.10 -10.13
CA LEU A 289 26.66 -5.61 -8.77
C LEU A 289 26.34 -7.10 -8.72
N SER A 290 27.03 -7.83 -7.84
CA SER A 290 26.61 -9.23 -7.58
C SER A 290 25.17 -9.28 -7.05
N THR A 291 24.45 -10.35 -7.36
CA THR A 291 23.05 -10.54 -6.95
C THR A 291 22.83 -10.28 -5.44
N ASN A 292 23.73 -10.77 -4.58
CA ASN A 292 23.63 -10.53 -3.15
C ASN A 292 23.80 -9.05 -2.76
N HIS A 293 24.68 -8.30 -3.40
CA HIS A 293 24.82 -6.87 -3.17
C HIS A 293 23.61 -6.10 -3.74
N ALA A 294 23.10 -6.49 -4.90
CA ALA A 294 21.92 -5.91 -5.50
C ALA A 294 20.66 -6.07 -4.63
N LEU A 295 20.56 -7.20 -3.91
CA LEU A 295 19.49 -7.42 -2.92
C LEU A 295 19.74 -6.65 -1.61
N LEU A 296 20.99 -6.58 -1.15
CA LEU A 296 21.35 -6.00 0.15
C LEU A 296 21.12 -4.48 0.21
N VAL A 297 21.47 -3.75 -0.86
CA VAL A 297 21.38 -2.28 -0.90
C VAL A 297 19.96 -1.79 -0.61
N PRO A 298 18.91 -2.23 -1.32
CA PRO A 298 17.55 -1.80 -1.03
C PRO A 298 17.05 -2.27 0.34
N ILE A 299 17.47 -3.45 0.82
CA ILE A 299 17.10 -3.93 2.16
C ILE A 299 17.58 -2.95 3.23
N ILE A 300 18.87 -2.54 3.18
CA ILE A 300 19.42 -1.55 4.12
C ILE A 300 18.62 -0.25 4.04
N GLY A 301 18.33 0.23 2.83
CA GLY A 301 17.56 1.44 2.62
C GLY A 301 16.12 1.35 3.16
N MET A 302 15.42 0.24 2.94
CA MET A 302 14.07 0.03 3.48
C MET A 302 14.06 -0.03 5.01
N LEU A 303 15.02 -0.73 5.63
CA LEU A 303 15.15 -0.75 7.09
C LEU A 303 15.42 0.66 7.65
N PHE A 304 16.22 1.44 6.93
CA PHE A 304 16.45 2.84 7.28
C PHE A 304 15.18 3.69 7.15
N MET A 305 14.43 3.55 6.05
CA MET A 305 13.15 4.24 5.86
C MET A 305 12.15 3.91 6.97
N MET A 306 12.07 2.63 7.40
CA MET A 306 11.16 2.19 8.46
C MET A 306 11.38 2.95 9.77
N ILE A 307 12.65 3.25 10.12
CA ILE A 307 12.99 4.02 11.32
C ILE A 307 12.39 5.43 11.24
N PHE A 308 12.46 6.09 10.09
CA PHE A 308 12.03 7.48 9.92
C PHE A 308 10.54 7.64 9.62
N LEU A 309 9.83 6.57 9.28
CA LEU A 309 8.44 6.64 8.87
C LEU A 309 7.50 7.24 9.94
N PRO A 310 7.51 6.79 11.21
CA PRO A 310 6.69 7.42 12.26
C PRO A 310 7.14 8.87 12.57
N PHE A 311 8.45 9.13 12.44
CA PHE A 311 9.00 10.49 12.64
C PHE A 311 8.61 11.47 11.53
N ALA A 312 8.20 10.99 10.35
CA ALA A 312 7.62 11.83 9.30
C ALA A 312 6.09 11.96 9.47
N GLY A 313 5.41 10.92 9.97
CA GLY A 313 3.99 10.95 10.26
C GLY A 313 3.61 11.97 11.34
N ALA A 314 4.33 11.99 12.46
CA ALA A 314 4.06 12.88 13.59
C ALA A 314 4.17 14.39 13.25
N PRO A 315 5.22 14.89 12.56
CA PRO A 315 5.27 16.29 12.11
C PRO A 315 4.13 16.66 11.15
N SER A 316 3.63 15.71 10.34
CA SER A 316 2.54 15.97 9.40
C SER A 316 1.26 16.44 10.10
N ASP A 317 1.05 16.01 11.34
CA ASP A 317 -0.11 16.41 12.12
C ASP A 317 -0.01 17.86 12.65
N ARG A 318 1.21 18.41 12.74
CA ARG A 318 1.47 19.76 13.27
C ARG A 318 1.72 20.79 12.17
N ILE A 319 2.60 20.47 11.20
CA ILE A 319 3.00 21.43 10.15
C ILE A 319 2.16 21.31 8.89
N GLY A 320 1.33 20.29 8.81
CA GLY A 320 0.50 19.99 7.64
C GLY A 320 1.07 18.89 6.74
N ARG A 321 0.19 18.30 5.94
CA ARG A 321 0.52 17.26 4.97
C ARG A 321 1.13 17.83 3.71
N LYS A 322 0.63 18.97 3.24
CA LYS A 322 1.13 19.65 2.03
C LYS A 322 2.61 20.01 2.10
N PRO A 323 3.15 20.63 3.16
CA PRO A 323 4.57 20.93 3.26
C PRO A 323 5.46 19.68 3.14
N LEU A 324 5.05 18.56 3.73
CA LEU A 324 5.80 17.31 3.64
C LEU A 324 5.77 16.70 2.25
N TRP A 325 4.64 16.77 1.55
CA TRP A 325 4.56 16.36 0.16
C TRP A 325 5.43 17.22 -0.75
N TRP A 326 5.44 18.55 -0.56
CA TRP A 326 6.32 19.45 -1.31
C TRP A 326 7.79 19.20 -1.04
N LEU A 327 8.17 18.94 0.21
CA LEU A 327 9.53 18.57 0.58
C LEU A 327 9.96 17.28 -0.15
N SER A 328 9.09 16.29 -0.16
CA SER A 328 9.37 15.00 -0.81
C SER A 328 9.44 15.13 -2.32
N LEU A 329 8.41 15.70 -2.97
CA LEU A 329 8.36 15.87 -4.42
C LEU A 329 9.51 16.73 -4.94
N GLY A 330 9.77 17.87 -4.30
CA GLY A 330 10.86 18.77 -4.66
C GLY A 330 12.23 18.17 -4.39
N GLY A 331 12.40 17.53 -3.23
CA GLY A 331 13.63 16.85 -2.86
C GLY A 331 13.98 15.71 -3.81
N LEU A 332 13.01 14.84 -4.13
CA LEU A 332 13.18 13.78 -5.11
C LEU A 332 13.50 14.32 -6.50
N PHE A 333 12.74 15.33 -6.97
CA PHE A 333 12.95 15.95 -8.28
C PHE A 333 14.38 16.48 -8.46
N ILE A 334 14.94 17.10 -7.42
CA ILE A 334 16.29 17.68 -7.46
C ILE A 334 17.37 16.61 -7.26
N MET A 335 17.16 15.68 -6.30
CA MET A 335 18.22 14.78 -5.82
C MET A 335 18.29 13.48 -6.62
N VAL A 336 17.27 13.08 -7.39
CA VAL A 336 17.26 11.77 -8.03
C VAL A 336 18.44 11.57 -9.00
N ILE A 337 18.76 12.53 -9.86
CA ILE A 337 19.91 12.42 -10.77
C ILE A 337 21.24 12.35 -10.02
N PRO A 338 21.58 13.29 -9.10
CA PRO A 338 22.80 13.20 -8.30
C PRO A 338 22.92 11.86 -7.55
N MET A 339 21.82 11.34 -7.02
CA MET A 339 21.88 10.08 -6.27
C MET A 339 22.06 8.87 -7.20
N TYR A 340 21.45 8.84 -8.39
CA TYR A 340 21.72 7.80 -9.39
C TYR A 340 23.19 7.84 -9.85
N MET A 341 23.74 9.02 -10.05
CA MET A 341 25.18 9.18 -10.36
C MET A 341 26.05 8.70 -9.20
N LEU A 342 25.68 8.98 -7.94
CA LEU A 342 26.40 8.48 -6.77
C LEU A 342 26.31 6.96 -6.67
N MET A 343 25.14 6.37 -6.92
CA MET A 343 24.93 4.92 -6.88
C MET A 343 25.82 4.17 -7.87
N SER A 344 26.18 4.76 -9.00
CA SER A 344 27.06 4.13 -10.00
C SER A 344 28.55 4.13 -9.63
N THR A 345 28.96 4.84 -8.57
CA THR A 345 30.38 4.99 -8.23
C THR A 345 30.94 3.83 -7.40
N SER A 346 30.15 3.26 -6.50
CA SER A 346 30.59 2.22 -5.57
C SER A 346 29.41 1.61 -4.81
N LEU A 347 29.62 0.46 -4.16
CA LEU A 347 28.61 -0.15 -3.28
C LEU A 347 28.17 0.80 -2.15
N VAL A 348 29.12 1.52 -1.54
CA VAL A 348 28.78 2.52 -0.52
C VAL A 348 27.97 3.67 -1.12
N GLY A 349 28.34 4.13 -2.31
CA GLY A 349 27.57 5.11 -3.08
C GLY A 349 26.15 4.63 -3.38
N ALA A 350 25.99 3.34 -3.72
CA ALA A 350 24.68 2.72 -3.95
C ALA A 350 23.82 2.75 -2.66
N VAL A 351 24.36 2.38 -1.52
CA VAL A 351 23.65 2.42 -0.23
C VAL A 351 23.27 3.85 0.14
N ILE A 352 24.19 4.80 0.04
CA ILE A 352 23.92 6.20 0.40
C ILE A 352 22.89 6.81 -0.55
N GLY A 353 23.06 6.63 -1.86
CA GLY A 353 22.15 7.19 -2.86
C GLY A 353 20.73 6.65 -2.68
N PHE A 354 20.59 5.34 -2.49
CA PHE A 354 19.30 4.72 -2.21
C PHE A 354 18.67 5.21 -0.90
N ALA A 355 19.47 5.28 0.20
CA ALA A 355 18.99 5.73 1.50
C ALA A 355 18.51 7.19 1.47
N VAL A 356 19.22 8.08 0.75
CA VAL A 356 18.80 9.48 0.57
C VAL A 356 17.49 9.57 -0.21
N LEU A 357 17.36 8.86 -1.33
CA LEU A 357 16.11 8.84 -2.10
C LEU A 357 14.97 8.24 -1.27
N GLY A 358 15.23 7.16 -0.55
CA GLY A 358 14.27 6.56 0.37
C GLY A 358 13.81 7.53 1.45
N LEU A 359 14.74 8.26 2.08
CA LEU A 359 14.42 9.25 3.11
C LEU A 359 13.58 10.41 2.56
N LEU A 360 13.87 10.87 1.35
CA LEU A 360 13.06 11.89 0.67
C LEU A 360 11.67 11.37 0.28
N TYR A 361 11.52 10.07 0.08
CA TYR A 361 10.23 9.44 -0.21
C TYR A 361 9.38 9.20 1.06
N VAL A 362 9.99 9.00 2.22
CA VAL A 362 9.31 8.73 3.51
C VAL A 362 8.16 9.70 3.82
N PRO A 363 8.25 11.03 3.61
CA PRO A 363 7.14 11.95 3.91
C PRO A 363 5.87 11.66 3.08
N GLN A 364 5.98 11.27 1.81
CA GLN A 364 4.84 10.84 1.01
C GLN A 364 4.23 9.57 1.62
N LEU A 365 5.07 8.57 1.83
CA LEU A 365 4.67 7.26 2.33
C LEU A 365 3.97 7.37 3.69
N ALA A 366 4.54 8.13 4.64
CA ALA A 366 4.00 8.29 5.98
C ALA A 366 2.60 8.94 6.03
N THR A 367 2.24 9.70 5.00
CA THR A 367 1.01 10.53 5.02
C THR A 367 -0.09 10.03 4.11
N ILE A 368 0.08 8.90 3.41
CA ILE A 368 -0.92 8.34 2.49
C ILE A 368 -2.28 8.17 3.17
N SER A 369 -2.31 7.39 4.25
CA SER A 369 -3.54 7.04 4.99
C SER A 369 -4.22 8.27 5.58
N ALA A 370 -3.48 9.33 5.92
CA ALA A 370 -4.04 10.55 6.46
C ALA A 370 -4.52 11.54 5.37
N THR A 371 -3.91 11.50 4.17
CA THR A 371 -4.16 12.48 3.09
C THR A 371 -5.22 12.00 2.11
N PHE A 372 -5.09 10.79 1.60
CA PHE A 372 -5.90 10.33 0.47
C PHE A 372 -7.38 10.12 0.81
N PRO A 373 -7.73 9.42 1.91
CA PRO A 373 -9.14 9.32 2.32
C PRO A 373 -9.77 10.68 2.63
N ALA A 374 -9.00 11.62 3.20
CA ALA A 374 -9.47 12.96 3.55
C ALA A 374 -9.77 13.86 2.33
N MET A 375 -9.47 13.44 1.11
CA MET A 375 -9.83 14.18 -0.11
C MET A 375 -11.30 13.98 -0.51
N PHE A 376 -12.03 13.12 0.18
CA PHE A 376 -13.43 12.80 -0.10
C PHE A 376 -14.30 12.93 1.16
N PRO A 377 -15.55 13.40 1.01
CA PRO A 377 -16.51 13.37 2.11
C PRO A 377 -16.90 11.95 2.49
N THR A 378 -17.38 11.75 3.72
CA THR A 378 -17.67 10.45 4.31
C THR A 378 -18.48 9.50 3.40
N PRO A 379 -19.59 9.92 2.77
CA PRO A 379 -20.45 9.00 2.01
C PRO A 379 -19.79 8.38 0.78
N VAL A 380 -18.75 9.04 0.21
CA VAL A 380 -18.09 8.59 -1.03
C VAL A 380 -16.59 8.33 -0.85
N ARG A 381 -16.07 8.47 0.38
CA ARG A 381 -14.65 8.38 0.71
C ARG A 381 -14.02 7.08 0.28
N PHE A 382 -14.61 5.96 0.70
CA PHE A 382 -14.09 4.64 0.38
C PHE A 382 -14.05 4.39 -1.14
N GLY A 383 -15.18 4.64 -1.83
CA GLY A 383 -15.29 4.43 -3.29
C GLY A 383 -14.37 5.36 -4.07
N GLY A 384 -14.32 6.66 -3.72
CA GLY A 384 -13.50 7.65 -4.39
C GLY A 384 -12.00 7.34 -4.27
N PHE A 385 -11.55 7.05 -3.06
CA PHE A 385 -10.18 6.65 -2.81
C PHE A 385 -9.83 5.35 -3.54
N ALA A 386 -10.63 4.29 -3.37
CA ALA A 386 -10.35 2.98 -3.95
C ALA A 386 -10.26 3.05 -5.49
N ILE A 387 -11.15 3.77 -6.16
CA ILE A 387 -11.14 3.89 -7.63
C ILE A 387 -9.89 4.61 -8.12
N ALA A 388 -9.63 5.83 -7.62
CA ALA A 388 -8.48 6.62 -8.07
C ALA A 388 -7.16 5.91 -7.76
N TYR A 389 -7.04 5.33 -6.56
CA TYR A 389 -5.85 4.60 -6.14
C TYR A 389 -5.61 3.35 -6.99
N ASN A 390 -6.61 2.48 -7.15
CA ASN A 390 -6.43 1.24 -7.89
C ASN A 390 -6.17 1.46 -9.39
N ILE A 391 -6.86 2.40 -10.03
CA ILE A 391 -6.62 2.73 -11.45
C ILE A 391 -5.19 3.26 -11.63
N SER A 392 -4.78 4.24 -10.82
CA SER A 392 -3.44 4.85 -10.94
C SER A 392 -2.35 3.85 -10.57
N THR A 393 -2.55 3.02 -9.54
CA THR A 393 -1.60 1.96 -9.15
C THR A 393 -1.48 0.88 -10.23
N SER A 394 -2.57 0.51 -10.87
CA SER A 394 -2.55 -0.44 -11.97
C SER A 394 -1.74 0.07 -13.16
N LEU A 395 -1.96 1.32 -13.54
CA LEU A 395 -1.33 1.90 -14.72
C LEU A 395 0.13 2.33 -14.50
N PHE A 396 0.46 2.84 -13.32
CA PHE A 396 1.76 3.46 -13.06
C PHE A 396 2.59 2.76 -11.97
N GLY A 397 1.97 1.94 -11.13
CA GLY A 397 2.67 1.18 -10.09
C GLY A 397 3.29 -0.09 -10.65
N GLY A 398 2.46 -1.07 -10.95
CA GLY A 398 2.94 -2.38 -11.43
C GLY A 398 3.72 -2.31 -12.73
N THR A 399 3.45 -1.35 -13.60
CA THR A 399 4.14 -1.15 -14.88
C THR A 399 5.50 -0.46 -14.73
N ALA A 400 5.73 0.30 -13.65
CA ALA A 400 6.94 1.10 -13.48
C ALA A 400 8.25 0.30 -13.57
N PRO A 401 8.40 -0.89 -12.94
CA PRO A 401 9.62 -1.68 -13.06
C PRO A 401 9.91 -2.12 -14.50
N GLY A 402 8.90 -2.64 -15.21
CA GLY A 402 9.02 -3.06 -16.60
C GLY A 402 9.31 -1.89 -17.54
N LEU A 403 8.64 -0.75 -17.33
CA LEU A 403 8.87 0.45 -18.13
C LEU A 403 10.28 1.02 -17.91
N ASN A 404 10.78 1.01 -16.68
CA ASN A 404 12.16 1.41 -16.38
C ASN A 404 13.17 0.51 -17.11
N ALA A 405 13.02 -0.82 -17.01
CA ALA A 405 13.90 -1.75 -17.71
C ALA A 405 13.85 -1.56 -19.23
N TRP A 406 12.65 -1.47 -19.80
CA TRP A 406 12.48 -1.26 -21.23
C TRP A 406 13.09 0.06 -21.73
N LEU A 407 12.83 1.18 -21.03
CA LEU A 407 13.38 2.49 -21.37
C LEU A 407 14.90 2.51 -21.29
N THR A 408 15.48 1.91 -20.25
CA THR A 408 16.92 1.80 -20.10
C THR A 408 17.52 0.97 -21.22
N GLY A 409 16.93 -0.18 -21.54
CA GLY A 409 17.40 -1.07 -22.63
C GLY A 409 17.38 -0.40 -24.00
N ILE A 410 16.28 0.27 -24.40
CA ILE A 410 16.19 0.90 -25.73
C ILE A 410 17.02 2.18 -25.87
N THR A 411 17.29 2.90 -24.77
CA THR A 411 18.04 4.16 -24.80
C THR A 411 19.52 3.97 -24.49
N GLY A 412 19.90 2.87 -23.85
CA GLY A 412 21.23 2.64 -23.29
C GLY A 412 21.60 3.62 -22.17
N ASN A 413 20.63 4.36 -21.63
CA ASN A 413 20.86 5.39 -20.64
C ASN A 413 20.45 4.93 -19.24
N GLN A 414 21.41 4.68 -18.37
CA GLN A 414 21.21 4.25 -16.99
C GLN A 414 20.46 5.27 -16.12
N LEU A 415 20.33 6.52 -16.56
CA LEU A 415 19.56 7.56 -15.83
C LEU A 415 18.07 7.59 -16.20
N MET A 416 17.58 6.71 -17.09
CA MET A 416 16.17 6.69 -17.47
C MET A 416 15.21 6.52 -16.29
N PRO A 417 15.46 5.67 -15.28
CA PRO A 417 14.61 5.58 -14.11
C PRO A 417 14.56 6.88 -13.31
N ALA A 418 15.67 7.63 -13.24
CA ALA A 418 15.72 8.94 -12.61
C ALA A 418 14.82 9.95 -13.34
N TYR A 419 14.88 10.01 -14.67
CA TYR A 419 14.02 10.89 -15.46
C TYR A 419 12.54 10.51 -15.34
N PHE A 420 12.22 9.22 -15.30
CA PHE A 420 10.85 8.75 -15.09
C PHE A 420 10.31 9.16 -13.70
N MET A 421 11.11 9.02 -12.65
CA MET A 421 10.78 9.53 -11.32
C MET A 421 10.58 11.05 -11.30
N MET A 422 11.45 11.81 -11.97
CA MET A 422 11.30 13.27 -12.09
C MET A 422 9.98 13.66 -12.77
N GLY A 423 9.63 13.00 -13.87
CA GLY A 423 8.37 13.22 -14.57
C GLY A 423 7.16 12.94 -13.67
N ALA A 424 7.20 11.86 -12.91
CA ALA A 424 6.16 11.53 -11.95
C ALA A 424 6.07 12.53 -10.79
N CYS A 425 7.20 13.00 -10.26
CA CYS A 425 7.24 14.06 -9.25
C CYS A 425 6.64 15.37 -9.77
N ALA A 426 6.87 15.72 -11.03
CA ALA A 426 6.26 16.89 -11.66
C ALA A 426 4.73 16.77 -11.77
N VAL A 427 4.22 15.57 -12.15
CA VAL A 427 2.77 15.28 -12.15
C VAL A 427 2.19 15.40 -10.74
N GLY A 428 2.85 14.82 -9.74
CA GLY A 428 2.45 14.92 -8.34
C GLY A 428 2.46 16.36 -7.82
N ALA A 429 3.47 17.15 -8.20
CA ALA A 429 3.57 18.58 -7.86
C ALA A 429 2.41 19.38 -8.46
N MET A 430 2.04 19.14 -9.72
CA MET A 430 0.85 19.75 -10.32
C MET A 430 -0.43 19.37 -9.58
N ALA A 431 -0.60 18.11 -9.23
CA ALA A 431 -1.75 17.65 -8.44
C ALA A 431 -1.78 18.31 -7.06
N MET A 432 -0.62 18.44 -6.40
CA MET A 432 -0.50 19.00 -5.05
C MET A 432 -0.94 20.47 -4.95
N LEU A 433 -0.92 21.21 -6.04
CA LEU A 433 -1.46 22.60 -6.09
C LEU A 433 -2.94 22.66 -5.74
N PHE A 434 -3.71 21.61 -6.05
CA PHE A 434 -5.16 21.54 -5.88
C PHE A 434 -5.59 20.79 -4.60
N VAL A 435 -4.65 20.24 -3.84
CA VAL A 435 -4.95 19.56 -2.58
C VAL A 435 -5.29 20.57 -1.50
N VAL A 436 -6.36 20.32 -0.75
CA VAL A 436 -6.72 21.08 0.47
C VAL A 436 -5.91 20.52 1.63
N GLU A 437 -5.42 21.38 2.53
CA GLU A 437 -4.76 20.92 3.77
C GLU A 437 -5.79 20.30 4.71
N THR A 438 -5.51 19.13 5.21
CA THR A 438 -6.43 18.34 6.05
C THR A 438 -5.85 17.99 7.43
N ALA A 439 -4.71 18.60 7.81
CA ALA A 439 -4.12 18.40 9.12
C ALA A 439 -5.05 18.93 10.22
N GLY A 440 -5.38 18.07 11.19
CA GLY A 440 -6.28 18.43 12.29
C GLY A 440 -7.76 18.55 11.90
N SER A 441 -8.13 18.40 10.61
CA SER A 441 -9.52 18.48 10.18
C SER A 441 -10.27 17.20 10.52
N SER A 442 -11.51 17.32 10.99
CA SER A 442 -12.39 16.17 11.19
C SER A 442 -12.76 15.52 9.86
N LEU A 443 -12.87 14.20 9.86
CA LEU A 443 -13.35 13.43 8.72
C LEU A 443 -14.87 13.24 8.72
N ARG A 444 -15.59 13.82 9.68
CA ARG A 444 -17.05 13.76 9.75
C ARG A 444 -17.69 14.68 8.74
N GLY A 445 -18.94 14.40 8.42
CA GLY A 445 -19.77 15.25 7.60
C GLY A 445 -19.83 14.84 6.12
N THR A 446 -20.61 15.62 5.38
CA THR A 446 -20.91 15.39 3.95
C THR A 446 -20.08 16.25 3.03
N GLU A 447 -19.30 17.18 3.58
CA GLU A 447 -18.40 18.08 2.87
C GLU A 447 -16.94 17.57 2.87
N ILE A 448 -16.12 18.11 1.96
CA ILE A 448 -14.71 17.73 1.86
C ILE A 448 -13.95 18.28 3.07
N PRO A 449 -13.27 17.45 3.87
CA PRO A 449 -12.51 17.87 5.04
C PRO A 449 -11.53 19.02 4.76
N GLY A 450 -11.44 19.98 5.70
CA GLY A 450 -10.55 21.14 5.59
C GLY A 450 -11.06 22.26 4.68
N THR A 451 -12.27 22.17 4.14
CA THR A 451 -12.93 23.26 3.42
C THR A 451 -13.73 24.13 4.39
N ARG A 452 -14.03 25.38 3.99
CA ARG A 452 -14.88 26.29 4.78
C ARG A 452 -16.29 25.76 4.95
N GLU A 453 -16.80 25.01 3.98
CA GLU A 453 -18.10 24.35 4.02
C GLU A 453 -18.12 23.28 5.12
N SER A 454 -17.08 22.41 5.17
CA SER A 454 -16.91 21.40 6.21
C SER A 454 -16.80 22.01 7.61
N GLU A 455 -16.05 23.10 7.80
CA GLU A 455 -15.93 23.79 9.08
C GLU A 455 -17.29 24.35 9.57
N ARG A 456 -18.12 24.87 8.65
CA ARG A 456 -19.47 25.35 8.97
C ARG A 456 -20.43 24.23 9.30
N GLU A 457 -20.37 23.12 8.55
CA GLU A 457 -21.18 21.92 8.80
C GLU A 457 -20.89 21.38 10.21
N LEU A 458 -19.62 21.22 10.56
CA LEU A 458 -19.20 20.75 11.89
C LEU A 458 -19.64 21.67 13.02
N ALA A 459 -19.53 22.98 12.85
CA ALA A 459 -19.99 23.95 13.84
C ALA A 459 -21.51 23.88 14.07
N VAL A 460 -22.29 23.56 13.04
CA VAL A 460 -23.73 23.33 13.18
C VAL A 460 -24.01 22.03 13.92
N MET A 461 -23.32 20.96 13.58
CA MET A 461 -23.47 19.65 14.25
C MET A 461 -23.15 19.76 15.75
N ASP A 462 -22.03 20.38 16.11
CA ASP A 462 -21.64 20.61 17.52
C ASP A 462 -22.64 21.46 18.28
N SER A 463 -23.28 22.43 17.62
CA SER A 463 -24.32 23.26 18.25
C SER A 463 -25.59 22.49 18.57
N ILE A 464 -25.97 21.53 17.70
CA ILE A 464 -27.14 20.66 17.89
C ILE A 464 -26.89 19.67 19.05
N GLU A 465 -25.69 19.08 19.11
CA GLU A 465 -25.31 18.15 20.18
C GLU A 465 -25.29 18.83 21.56
N THR A 466 -24.81 20.07 21.65
CA THR A 466 -24.76 20.83 22.87
C THR A 466 -26.16 21.29 23.35
N ASP A 467 -27.06 21.64 22.46
CA ASP A 467 -28.44 22.01 22.79
C ASP A 467 -29.31 20.80 23.14
N GLY A 468 -29.12 19.66 22.43
CA GLY A 468 -29.81 18.40 22.74
C GLY A 468 -29.44 17.84 24.10
N GLY A 469 -28.17 17.97 24.53
CA GLY A 469 -27.70 17.58 25.87
C GLY A 469 -28.31 18.45 27.02
N ARG A 470 -28.53 19.73 26.77
CA ARG A 470 -29.17 20.64 27.77
C ARG A 470 -30.64 20.38 27.96
N SER A 471 -31.35 19.84 26.97
CA SER A 471 -32.79 19.55 27.09
C SER A 471 -33.07 18.27 27.92
N VAL A 472 -32.12 17.35 28.03
CA VAL A 472 -32.26 16.10 28.81
C VAL A 472 -31.96 16.37 30.32
N ASP A 473 -30.98 17.23 30.62
CA ASP A 473 -30.62 17.58 32.01
C ASP A 473 -31.65 18.53 32.72
N SER A 474 -32.53 19.19 31.96
CA SER A 474 -33.56 20.06 32.51
C SER A 474 -34.89 19.34 32.80
N ALA A 475 -34.99 18.03 32.55
CA ALA A 475 -36.18 17.20 32.74
C ALA A 475 -36.07 16.23 33.94
N HIS A 476 -35.06 16.39 34.80
CA HIS A 476 -34.91 15.64 36.06
C HIS A 476 -35.03 16.56 37.32
#